data_9e48334229681b93d01507b51d0a3d79
#
_entry.id   9e48334229681b93d01507b51d0a3d79
#
_cell.length_a   1.000
_cell.length_b   1.000
_cell.length_c   1.000
_cell.angle_alpha   90.00
_cell.angle_beta   90.00
_cell.angle_gamma   90.00
#
_symmetry.space_group_name_H-M   'P 1'
#
loop_
_entity.id
_entity.type
_entity.pdbx_description
1 polymer ?
#
loop_
_entity_poly.entity_id
_entity_poly.type
_entity_poly.pdbx_seq_one_letter_code
_entity_poly.pdbx_strand_id
1 'polypeptide(L)'
;MRQDDTQAAVSDYWSRRAPAFDGVASHVAQAGLWRRVLEAAFEADGPKDVVDLGTGTGACALVAAGLGHRVQACDGAAGMLAVARLAAETSGLSIAFEHALIEDCTFADASADIVTLRNVLWTLPDPAAALRKAHKLLRPGGLILVSDGLWSVAPQYRSTYAEGLAAALPRHDGLSEDDARAMLAEAGFGPARGWQQLFAGSPYPGDVPMFVLTARKP
;
A
#
# COMPACT_ATOMS: atom_id res chain seq x y z
N MET A 1 10.60 -18.65 12.69
CA MET A 1 9.12 -18.63 12.61
C MET A 1 8.76 -19.06 11.20
N ARG A 2 7.72 -19.85 10.99
CA ARG A 2 7.26 -20.20 9.62
C ARG A 2 6.65 -18.95 9.00
N GLN A 3 6.61 -18.85 7.68
CA GLN A 3 6.08 -17.68 6.97
C GLN A 3 4.62 -17.39 7.34
N ASP A 4 3.79 -18.43 7.42
CA ASP A 4 2.38 -18.32 7.81
C ASP A 4 2.22 -17.76 9.24
N ASP A 5 3.07 -18.22 10.18
CA ASP A 5 3.05 -17.73 11.57
C ASP A 5 3.47 -16.24 11.64
N THR A 6 4.42 -15.84 10.79
CA THR A 6 4.86 -14.45 10.67
C THR A 6 3.74 -13.57 10.13
N GLN A 7 3.08 -14.00 9.07
CA GLN A 7 1.98 -13.25 8.44
C GLN A 7 0.80 -13.07 9.41
N ALA A 8 0.42 -14.13 10.14
CA ALA A 8 -0.63 -14.05 11.16
C ALA A 8 -0.26 -13.04 12.27
N ALA A 9 1.00 -13.08 12.74
CA ALA A 9 1.47 -12.14 13.77
C ALA A 9 1.48 -10.67 13.29
N VAL A 10 1.83 -10.42 12.02
CA VAL A 10 1.75 -9.09 11.39
C VAL A 10 0.28 -8.62 11.33
N SER A 11 -0.62 -9.47 10.85
CA SER A 11 -2.06 -9.16 10.75
C SER A 11 -2.67 -8.83 12.12
N ASP A 12 -2.31 -9.59 13.15
CA ASP A 12 -2.73 -9.34 14.53
C ASP A 12 -2.18 -8.02 15.08
N TYR A 13 -0.90 -7.73 14.81
CA TYR A 13 -0.27 -6.48 15.22
C TYR A 13 -1.00 -5.27 14.67
N TRP A 14 -1.26 -5.27 13.36
CA TRP A 14 -1.95 -4.16 12.70
C TRP A 14 -3.42 -4.07 13.10
N SER A 15 -4.12 -5.20 13.28
CA SER A 15 -5.50 -5.21 13.78
C SER A 15 -5.65 -4.53 15.13
N ARG A 16 -4.71 -4.75 16.06
CA ARG A 16 -4.71 -4.09 17.38
C ARG A 16 -4.42 -2.60 17.31
N ARG A 17 -3.64 -2.14 16.32
CA ARG A 17 -3.29 -0.72 16.15
C ARG A 17 -4.36 0.08 15.40
N ALA A 18 -5.24 -0.57 14.68
CA ALA A 18 -6.21 0.07 13.78
C ALA A 18 -7.02 1.21 14.45
N PRO A 19 -7.53 1.10 15.70
CA PRO A 19 -8.33 2.16 16.28
C PRO A 19 -7.61 3.50 16.50
N ALA A 20 -6.27 3.46 16.62
CA ALA A 20 -5.46 4.66 16.84
C ALA A 20 -4.64 5.05 15.61
N PHE A 21 -4.65 4.25 14.54
CA PHE A 21 -3.75 4.40 13.40
C PHE A 21 -3.95 5.72 12.66
N ASP A 22 -5.19 6.08 12.36
CA ASP A 22 -5.52 7.29 11.61
C ASP A 22 -5.17 8.58 12.38
N GLY A 23 -5.07 8.53 13.70
CA GLY A 23 -4.62 9.66 14.52
C GLY A 23 -3.15 10.06 14.29
N VAL A 24 -2.34 9.15 13.72
CA VAL A 24 -0.92 9.38 13.44
C VAL A 24 -0.56 9.24 11.96
N ALA A 25 -1.51 8.82 11.13
CA ALA A 25 -1.26 8.53 9.73
C ALA A 25 -1.24 9.79 8.86
N SER A 26 -0.21 9.93 8.03
CA SER A 26 -0.03 11.12 7.17
C SER A 26 -1.14 11.29 6.13
N HIS A 27 -1.78 10.21 5.68
CA HIS A 27 -2.86 10.28 4.71
C HIS A 27 -4.12 10.95 5.26
N VAL A 28 -4.33 10.92 6.58
CA VAL A 28 -5.41 11.67 7.24
C VAL A 28 -4.98 13.12 7.45
N ALA A 29 -3.80 13.36 8.04
CA ALA A 29 -3.31 14.70 8.30
C ALA A 29 -3.07 15.53 7.02
N GLN A 30 -2.74 14.87 5.91
CA GLN A 30 -2.45 15.51 4.62
C GLN A 30 -3.31 14.91 3.48
N ALA A 31 -4.57 14.58 3.76
CA ALA A 31 -5.46 13.90 2.83
C ALA A 31 -5.58 14.60 1.45
N GLY A 32 -5.68 15.94 1.45
CA GLY A 32 -5.77 16.72 0.22
C GLY A 32 -4.49 16.66 -0.63
N LEU A 33 -3.32 16.56 0.00
CA LEU A 33 -2.04 16.41 -0.71
C LEU A 33 -1.93 15.01 -1.32
N TRP A 34 -2.21 13.96 -0.52
CA TRP A 34 -2.21 12.59 -1.02
C TRP A 34 -3.21 12.38 -2.17
N ARG A 35 -4.40 12.99 -2.07
CA ARG A 35 -5.36 12.97 -3.17
C ARG A 35 -4.76 13.51 -4.47
N ARG A 36 -4.13 14.69 -4.44
CA ARG A 36 -3.49 15.29 -5.63
C ARG A 36 -2.36 14.44 -6.19
N VAL A 37 -1.54 13.84 -5.31
CA VAL A 37 -0.43 12.96 -5.73
C VAL A 37 -0.95 11.69 -6.39
N LEU A 38 -1.95 11.03 -5.80
CA LEU A 38 -2.52 9.81 -6.36
C LEU A 38 -3.27 10.09 -7.67
N GLU A 39 -4.03 11.20 -7.76
CA GLU A 39 -4.71 11.62 -8.98
C GLU A 39 -3.71 11.84 -10.12
N ALA A 40 -2.60 12.55 -9.87
CA ALA A 40 -1.54 12.75 -10.85
C ALA A 40 -0.83 11.43 -11.21
N ALA A 41 -0.54 10.58 -10.22
CA ALA A 41 0.20 9.34 -10.41
C ALA A 41 -0.60 8.26 -11.14
N PHE A 42 -1.92 8.26 -11.04
CA PHE A 42 -2.79 7.32 -11.75
C PHE A 42 -2.84 7.59 -13.25
N GLU A 43 -2.59 8.82 -13.69
CA GLU A 43 -2.60 9.21 -15.10
C GLU A 43 -3.88 8.73 -15.83
N ALA A 44 -5.04 8.81 -15.15
CA ALA A 44 -6.28 8.19 -15.59
C ALA A 44 -7.17 9.15 -16.38
N ASP A 45 -7.57 8.73 -17.58
CA ASP A 45 -8.51 9.46 -18.48
C ASP A 45 -9.97 9.07 -18.25
N GLY A 46 -10.37 8.84 -17.00
CA GLY A 46 -11.71 8.40 -16.63
C GLY A 46 -11.69 7.21 -15.67
N PRO A 47 -12.85 6.61 -15.37
CA PRO A 47 -12.97 5.51 -14.41
C PRO A 47 -12.12 4.31 -14.80
N LYS A 48 -11.33 3.81 -13.84
CA LYS A 48 -10.46 2.63 -13.96
C LYS A 48 -10.86 1.55 -12.96
N ASP A 49 -10.45 0.31 -13.21
CA ASP A 49 -10.51 -0.77 -12.24
C ASP A 49 -9.23 -0.70 -11.38
N VAL A 50 -9.39 -0.41 -10.10
CA VAL A 50 -8.28 -0.25 -9.15
C VAL A 50 -8.31 -1.36 -8.11
N VAL A 51 -7.16 -1.97 -7.85
CA VAL A 51 -6.97 -2.92 -6.74
C VAL A 51 -5.97 -2.33 -5.75
N ASP A 52 -6.37 -2.21 -4.47
CA ASP A 52 -5.51 -1.72 -3.39
C ASP A 52 -5.09 -2.89 -2.48
N LEU A 53 -3.84 -3.28 -2.55
CA LEU A 53 -3.29 -4.43 -1.83
C LEU A 53 -2.63 -3.99 -0.52
N GLY A 54 -3.07 -4.57 0.60
CA GLY A 54 -2.67 -4.12 1.93
C GLY A 54 -3.26 -2.74 2.22
N THR A 55 -4.57 -2.60 2.00
CA THR A 55 -5.27 -1.30 2.03
C THR A 55 -5.21 -0.58 3.39
N GLY A 56 -4.97 -1.31 4.48
CA GLY A 56 -4.99 -0.77 5.84
C GLY A 56 -6.35 -0.13 6.16
N THR A 57 -6.32 1.12 6.61
CA THR A 57 -7.52 1.93 6.87
C THR A 57 -8.14 2.55 5.61
N GLY A 58 -7.67 2.13 4.41
CA GLY A 58 -8.27 2.52 3.13
C GLY A 58 -7.61 3.72 2.44
N ALA A 59 -6.39 4.08 2.78
CA ALA A 59 -5.73 5.31 2.31
C ALA A 59 -5.77 5.52 0.79
N CYS A 60 -5.40 4.52 -0.01
CA CYS A 60 -5.48 4.62 -1.48
C CYS A 60 -6.86 4.28 -2.01
N ALA A 61 -7.51 3.27 -1.45
CA ALA A 61 -8.84 2.81 -1.88
C ALA A 61 -9.89 3.93 -1.80
N LEU A 62 -9.93 4.67 -0.69
CA LEU A 62 -10.87 5.80 -0.50
C LEU A 62 -10.61 6.94 -1.49
N VAL A 63 -9.34 7.27 -1.72
CA VAL A 63 -8.99 8.29 -2.72
C VAL A 63 -9.38 7.84 -4.12
N ALA A 64 -9.06 6.62 -4.51
CA ALA A 64 -9.40 6.08 -5.82
C ALA A 64 -10.92 6.06 -6.06
N ALA A 65 -11.69 5.58 -5.07
CA ALA A 65 -13.16 5.59 -5.14
C ALA A 65 -13.71 7.02 -5.21
N GLY A 66 -13.16 7.96 -4.44
CA GLY A 66 -13.52 9.38 -4.45
C GLY A 66 -13.14 10.12 -5.75
N LEU A 67 -12.26 9.55 -6.56
CA LEU A 67 -11.94 9.99 -7.93
C LEU A 67 -12.86 9.34 -8.98
N GLY A 68 -13.79 8.48 -8.57
CA GLY A 68 -14.75 7.81 -9.44
C GLY A 68 -14.27 6.50 -10.05
N HIS A 69 -13.20 5.90 -9.55
CA HIS A 69 -12.72 4.58 -9.99
C HIS A 69 -13.55 3.46 -9.34
N ARG A 70 -13.56 2.27 -9.97
CA ARG A 70 -14.13 1.04 -9.41
C ARG A 70 -13.03 0.36 -8.59
N VAL A 71 -13.26 0.20 -7.28
CA VAL A 71 -12.19 -0.20 -6.35
C VAL A 71 -12.50 -1.53 -5.69
N GLN A 72 -11.52 -2.43 -5.72
CA GLN A 72 -11.40 -3.62 -4.88
C GLN A 72 -10.19 -3.43 -3.96
N ALA A 73 -10.28 -3.91 -2.73
CA ALA A 73 -9.20 -3.75 -1.76
C ALA A 73 -9.10 -4.95 -0.83
N CYS A 74 -7.90 -5.36 -0.47
CA CYS A 74 -7.71 -6.42 0.53
C CYS A 74 -6.72 -6.02 1.62
N ASP A 75 -6.89 -6.64 2.79
CA ASP A 75 -5.94 -6.58 3.90
C ASP A 75 -6.05 -7.82 4.76
N GLY A 76 -4.92 -8.30 5.28
CA GLY A 76 -4.87 -9.42 6.22
C GLY A 76 -5.27 -9.04 7.64
N ALA A 77 -5.31 -7.75 7.97
CA ALA A 77 -5.65 -7.25 9.29
C ALA A 77 -7.14 -6.87 9.37
N ALA A 78 -7.96 -7.72 9.97
CA ALA A 78 -9.42 -7.50 10.09
C ALA A 78 -9.77 -6.16 10.76
N GLY A 79 -8.99 -5.74 11.78
CA GLY A 79 -9.18 -4.45 12.45
C GLY A 79 -8.98 -3.26 11.51
N MET A 80 -7.98 -3.31 10.62
CA MET A 80 -7.76 -2.29 9.61
C MET A 80 -8.92 -2.20 8.63
N LEU A 81 -9.39 -3.34 8.12
CA LEU A 81 -10.55 -3.38 7.22
C LEU A 81 -11.83 -2.87 7.87
N ALA A 82 -12.02 -3.09 9.17
CA ALA A 82 -13.19 -2.54 9.87
C ALA A 82 -13.20 -1.00 9.83
N VAL A 83 -12.04 -0.37 10.03
CA VAL A 83 -11.88 1.09 9.90
C VAL A 83 -12.10 1.55 8.45
N ALA A 84 -11.51 0.86 7.48
CA ALA A 84 -11.65 1.19 6.06
C ALA A 84 -13.12 1.11 5.59
N ARG A 85 -13.85 0.07 5.99
CA ARG A 85 -15.28 -0.10 5.67
C ARG A 85 -16.12 1.03 6.25
N LEU A 86 -15.91 1.37 7.54
CA LEU A 86 -16.61 2.48 8.19
C LEU A 86 -16.31 3.82 7.50
N ALA A 87 -15.06 4.06 7.11
CA ALA A 87 -14.67 5.28 6.41
C ALA A 87 -15.32 5.37 5.00
N ALA A 88 -15.38 4.25 4.27
CA ALA A 88 -16.05 4.19 2.97
C ALA A 88 -17.56 4.44 3.11
N GLU A 89 -18.23 3.79 4.05
CA GLU A 89 -19.66 3.97 4.34
C GLU A 89 -19.97 5.42 4.72
N THR A 90 -19.20 5.99 5.64
CA THR A 90 -19.37 7.38 6.11
C THR A 90 -19.19 8.39 4.97
N SER A 91 -18.33 8.08 4.01
CA SER A 91 -18.06 8.93 2.84
C SER A 91 -18.98 8.64 1.65
N GLY A 92 -19.91 7.69 1.76
CA GLY A 92 -20.80 7.28 0.68
C GLY A 92 -20.08 6.62 -0.50
N LEU A 93 -18.91 6.02 -0.27
CA LEU A 93 -18.08 5.39 -1.29
C LEU A 93 -18.34 3.88 -1.36
N SER A 94 -18.41 3.34 -2.58
CA SER A 94 -18.55 1.90 -2.81
C SER A 94 -17.19 1.27 -3.12
N ILE A 95 -16.70 0.40 -2.22
CA ILE A 95 -15.45 -0.33 -2.34
C ILE A 95 -15.70 -1.79 -1.98
N ALA A 96 -15.23 -2.73 -2.82
CA ALA A 96 -15.30 -4.16 -2.52
C ALA A 96 -14.10 -4.57 -1.67
N PHE A 97 -14.33 -4.77 -0.35
CA PHE A 97 -13.27 -5.17 0.57
C PHE A 97 -13.24 -6.68 0.79
N GLU A 98 -12.07 -7.28 0.69
CA GLU A 98 -11.79 -8.68 1.01
C GLU A 98 -10.84 -8.79 2.22
N HIS A 99 -11.18 -9.63 3.20
CA HIS A 99 -10.27 -9.97 4.29
C HIS A 99 -9.41 -11.15 3.84
N ALA A 100 -8.24 -10.84 3.32
CA ALA A 100 -7.30 -11.83 2.79
C ALA A 100 -5.87 -11.27 2.84
N LEU A 101 -4.90 -12.17 2.92
CA LEU A 101 -3.51 -11.83 2.61
C LEU A 101 -3.39 -11.44 1.13
N ILE A 102 -2.38 -10.67 0.78
CA ILE A 102 -2.18 -10.20 -0.60
C ILE A 102 -2.09 -11.37 -1.57
N GLU A 103 -1.36 -12.42 -1.20
CA GLU A 103 -1.17 -13.61 -2.02
C GLU A 103 -2.46 -14.42 -2.24
N ASP A 104 -3.34 -14.40 -1.24
CA ASP A 104 -4.55 -15.23 -1.17
C ASP A 104 -5.81 -14.51 -1.67
N CYS A 105 -5.75 -13.20 -1.96
CA CYS A 105 -6.92 -12.46 -2.42
C CYS A 105 -7.48 -13.08 -3.72
N THR A 106 -8.82 -13.11 -3.83
CA THR A 106 -9.53 -13.81 -4.89
C THR A 106 -9.79 -12.96 -6.14
N PHE A 107 -9.20 -11.77 -6.21
CA PHE A 107 -9.34 -10.89 -7.38
C PHE A 107 -8.80 -11.56 -8.64
N ALA A 108 -9.53 -11.40 -9.74
CA ALA A 108 -9.21 -12.07 -11.00
C ALA A 108 -7.91 -11.54 -11.62
N ASP A 109 -7.12 -12.43 -12.23
CA ASP A 109 -5.93 -12.04 -13.00
C ASP A 109 -6.34 -11.14 -14.18
N ALA A 110 -5.47 -10.22 -14.56
CA ALA A 110 -5.66 -9.25 -15.65
C ALA A 110 -7.02 -8.48 -15.57
N SER A 111 -7.46 -8.17 -14.34
CA SER A 111 -8.73 -7.45 -14.09
C SER A 111 -8.54 -5.99 -13.71
N ALA A 112 -7.32 -5.58 -13.31
CA ALA A 112 -7.03 -4.23 -12.85
C ALA A 112 -6.33 -3.40 -13.92
N ASP A 113 -6.68 -2.12 -14.00
CA ASP A 113 -5.94 -1.10 -14.75
C ASP A 113 -4.83 -0.50 -13.87
N ILE A 114 -5.11 -0.41 -12.55
CA ILE A 114 -4.18 0.14 -11.55
C ILE A 114 -4.14 -0.79 -10.33
N VAL A 115 -2.94 -1.07 -9.83
CA VAL A 115 -2.74 -1.73 -8.53
C VAL A 115 -1.93 -0.82 -7.64
N THR A 116 -2.34 -0.65 -6.38
CA THR A 116 -1.63 0.16 -5.39
C THR A 116 -1.11 -0.69 -4.23
N LEU A 117 0.12 -0.41 -3.78
CA LEU A 117 0.75 -0.93 -2.56
C LEU A 117 1.39 0.25 -1.83
N ARG A 118 0.76 0.72 -0.76
CA ARG A 118 1.25 1.87 -0.02
C ARG A 118 1.56 1.53 1.43
N ASN A 119 2.81 1.73 1.84
CA ASN A 119 3.30 1.47 3.20
C ASN A 119 3.06 0.02 3.67
N VAL A 120 3.15 -0.93 2.76
CA VAL A 120 2.85 -2.34 3.02
C VAL A 120 4.04 -3.26 2.78
N LEU A 121 4.89 -2.99 1.78
CA LEU A 121 5.99 -3.90 1.41
C LEU A 121 6.97 -4.15 2.56
N TRP A 122 7.22 -3.14 3.39
CA TRP A 122 8.09 -3.25 4.55
C TRP A 122 7.55 -4.17 5.66
N THR A 123 6.24 -4.46 5.65
CA THR A 123 5.57 -5.31 6.64
C THR A 123 5.42 -6.76 6.21
N LEU A 124 5.85 -7.10 5.00
CA LEU A 124 5.64 -8.43 4.42
C LEU A 124 6.85 -9.35 4.60
N PRO A 125 6.64 -10.63 4.90
CA PRO A 125 7.71 -11.63 4.89
C PRO A 125 8.29 -11.88 3.49
N ASP A 126 7.46 -11.82 2.44
CA ASP A 126 7.87 -11.90 1.04
C ASP A 126 7.27 -10.73 0.21
N PRO A 127 7.90 -9.55 0.24
CA PRO A 127 7.41 -8.42 -0.55
C PRO A 127 7.49 -8.67 -2.07
N ALA A 128 8.38 -9.56 -2.53
CA ALA A 128 8.46 -9.91 -3.94
C ALA A 128 7.23 -10.73 -4.39
N ALA A 129 6.67 -11.59 -3.53
CA ALA A 129 5.42 -12.29 -3.83
C ALA A 129 4.25 -11.31 -4.03
N ALA A 130 4.16 -10.27 -3.20
CA ALA A 130 3.14 -9.25 -3.36
C ALA A 130 3.26 -8.49 -4.69
N LEU A 131 4.49 -8.16 -5.13
CA LEU A 131 4.71 -7.54 -6.45
C LEU A 131 4.38 -8.49 -7.60
N ARG A 132 4.69 -9.78 -7.49
CA ARG A 132 4.28 -10.80 -8.48
C ARG A 132 2.75 -10.93 -8.54
N LYS A 133 2.06 -10.87 -7.39
CA LYS A 133 0.58 -10.87 -7.34
C LYS A 133 0.03 -9.62 -8.03
N ALA A 134 0.56 -8.45 -7.72
CA ALA A 134 0.17 -7.20 -8.39
C ALA A 134 0.35 -7.28 -9.91
N HIS A 135 1.49 -7.84 -10.37
CA HIS A 135 1.76 -8.03 -11.79
C HIS A 135 0.72 -8.96 -12.45
N LYS A 136 0.28 -10.04 -11.79
CA LYS A 136 -0.77 -10.93 -12.33
C LYS A 136 -2.12 -10.23 -12.44
N LEU A 137 -2.51 -9.45 -11.42
CA LEU A 137 -3.78 -8.73 -11.38
C LEU A 137 -3.91 -7.65 -12.46
N LEU A 138 -2.78 -7.03 -12.83
CA LEU A 138 -2.78 -5.98 -13.85
C LEU A 138 -3.00 -6.53 -15.26
N ARG A 139 -3.80 -5.81 -16.05
CA ARG A 139 -3.86 -5.95 -17.50
C ARG A 139 -2.51 -5.59 -18.14
N PRO A 140 -2.20 -6.08 -19.35
CA PRO A 140 -1.07 -5.53 -20.13
C PRO A 140 -1.21 -4.00 -20.25
N GLY A 141 -0.11 -3.28 -20.07
CA GLY A 141 -0.09 -1.81 -20.02
C GLY A 141 -0.60 -1.18 -18.72
N GLY A 142 -1.12 -1.99 -17.78
CA GLY A 142 -1.63 -1.52 -16.50
C GLY A 142 -0.54 -0.95 -15.60
N LEU A 143 -0.94 -0.11 -14.64
CA LEU A 143 -0.06 0.68 -13.79
C LEU A 143 0.01 0.10 -12.38
N ILE A 144 1.23 -0.12 -11.88
CA ILE A 144 1.44 -0.29 -10.44
C ILE A 144 1.84 1.03 -9.79
N LEU A 145 1.32 1.33 -8.60
CA LEU A 145 1.81 2.39 -7.72
C LEU A 145 2.35 1.76 -6.45
N VAL A 146 3.60 2.06 -6.13
CA VAL A 146 4.25 1.65 -4.87
C VAL A 146 4.71 2.90 -4.13
N SER A 147 4.38 2.98 -2.84
CA SER A 147 4.88 4.04 -1.96
C SER A 147 5.30 3.44 -0.63
N ASP A 148 6.46 3.83 -0.15
CA ASP A 148 6.98 3.40 1.14
C ASP A 148 8.04 4.41 1.64
N GLY A 149 8.72 4.11 2.75
CA GLY A 149 9.75 4.97 3.32
C GLY A 149 10.74 4.22 4.21
N LEU A 150 11.81 4.92 4.62
CA LEU A 150 12.81 4.43 5.56
C LEU A 150 12.39 4.78 6.99
N TRP A 151 11.58 3.92 7.60
CA TRP A 151 10.94 4.18 8.90
C TRP A 151 11.92 4.19 10.07
N SER A 152 13.05 3.50 9.96
CA SER A 152 14.07 3.44 11.00
C SER A 152 14.79 4.77 11.30
N VAL A 153 14.77 5.72 10.35
CA VAL A 153 15.46 7.01 10.52
C VAL A 153 14.76 7.94 11.52
N ALA A 154 13.47 7.72 11.78
CA ALA A 154 12.69 8.52 12.71
C ALA A 154 12.19 7.66 13.88
N PRO A 155 12.60 7.97 15.13
CA PRO A 155 12.31 7.12 16.30
C PRO A 155 10.81 6.81 16.50
N GLN A 156 9.92 7.75 16.16
CA GLN A 156 8.46 7.59 16.28
C GLN A 156 7.87 6.56 15.33
N TYR A 157 8.57 6.21 14.25
CA TYR A 157 8.15 5.20 13.28
C TYR A 157 8.91 3.88 13.40
N ARG A 158 9.90 3.80 14.29
CA ARG A 158 10.55 2.52 14.54
C ARG A 158 9.48 1.50 14.90
N SER A 159 9.56 0.37 14.22
CA SER A 159 8.62 -0.71 14.44
C SER A 159 8.63 -1.11 15.93
N THR A 160 7.45 -1.20 16.50
CA THR A 160 7.26 -1.77 17.84
C THR A 160 6.96 -3.26 17.77
N TYR A 161 7.34 -3.91 16.67
CA TYR A 161 7.28 -5.36 16.55
C TYR A 161 8.11 -6.01 17.65
N ALA A 162 7.61 -7.11 18.22
CA ALA A 162 8.43 -7.94 19.06
C ALA A 162 9.70 -8.37 18.31
N GLU A 163 10.83 -8.49 19.00
CA GLU A 163 12.13 -8.75 18.40
C GLU A 163 12.12 -9.94 17.41
N GLY A 164 11.45 -11.05 17.78
CA GLY A 164 11.33 -12.22 16.91
C GLY A 164 10.50 -11.99 15.65
N LEU A 165 9.54 -11.07 15.67
CA LEU A 165 8.74 -10.71 14.50
C LEU A 165 9.54 -9.77 13.59
N ALA A 166 10.22 -8.76 14.14
CA ALA A 166 11.07 -7.87 13.37
C ALA A 166 12.16 -8.65 12.61
N ALA A 167 12.82 -9.61 13.27
CA ALA A 167 13.84 -10.46 12.66
C ALA A 167 13.32 -11.35 11.50
N ALA A 168 12.01 -11.59 11.44
CA ALA A 168 11.38 -12.38 10.38
C ALA A 168 10.90 -11.52 9.18
N LEU A 169 11.00 -10.20 9.26
CA LEU A 169 10.60 -9.27 8.21
C LEU A 169 11.83 -8.66 7.53
N PRO A 170 12.09 -8.97 6.25
CA PRO A 170 13.33 -8.57 5.58
C PRO A 170 13.48 -7.05 5.41
N ARG A 171 12.39 -6.31 5.53
CA ARG A 171 12.33 -4.85 5.34
C ARG A 171 11.71 -4.11 6.55
N HIS A 172 11.78 -4.67 7.74
CA HIS A 172 11.12 -4.11 8.95
C HIS A 172 11.55 -2.66 9.29
N ASP A 173 12.69 -2.21 8.79
CA ASP A 173 13.20 -0.83 8.93
C ASP A 173 12.68 0.13 7.86
N GLY A 174 11.94 -0.39 6.89
CA GLY A 174 11.43 0.36 5.74
C GLY A 174 12.09 -0.05 4.43
N LEU A 175 11.72 0.67 3.37
CA LEU A 175 12.17 0.40 2.02
C LEU A 175 12.75 1.68 1.39
N SER A 176 13.93 1.58 0.78
CA SER A 176 14.51 2.67 0.00
C SER A 176 13.90 2.75 -1.40
N GLU A 177 13.99 3.92 -2.06
CA GLU A 177 13.54 4.07 -3.45
C GLU A 177 14.32 3.16 -4.39
N ASP A 178 15.63 3.02 -4.21
CA ASP A 178 16.48 2.18 -5.07
C ASP A 178 16.12 0.71 -4.93
N ASP A 179 15.90 0.22 -3.71
CA ASP A 179 15.41 -1.15 -3.49
C ASP A 179 14.03 -1.38 -4.14
N ALA A 180 13.12 -0.41 -4.01
CA ALA A 180 11.80 -0.52 -4.63
C ALA A 180 11.88 -0.57 -6.17
N ARG A 181 12.77 0.23 -6.78
CA ARG A 181 13.02 0.20 -8.23
C ARG A 181 13.58 -1.14 -8.67
N ALA A 182 14.54 -1.68 -7.94
CA ALA A 182 15.10 -3.00 -8.23
C ALA A 182 14.03 -4.10 -8.15
N MET A 183 13.25 -4.10 -7.06
CA MET A 183 12.17 -5.08 -6.86
C MET A 183 11.08 -5.00 -7.94
N LEU A 184 10.71 -3.81 -8.39
CA LEU A 184 9.76 -3.62 -9.49
C LEU A 184 10.32 -4.20 -10.80
N ALA A 185 11.59 -3.95 -11.12
CA ALA A 185 12.24 -4.51 -12.31
C ALA A 185 12.32 -6.05 -12.24
N GLU A 186 12.69 -6.62 -11.10
CA GLU A 186 12.72 -8.07 -10.87
C GLU A 186 11.33 -8.72 -10.99
N ALA A 187 10.27 -7.98 -10.61
CA ALA A 187 8.89 -8.44 -10.77
C ALA A 187 8.35 -8.28 -12.21
N GLY A 188 9.16 -7.79 -13.16
CA GLY A 188 8.81 -7.70 -14.57
C GLY A 188 8.13 -6.39 -14.98
N PHE A 189 8.16 -5.36 -14.15
CA PHE A 189 7.66 -4.04 -14.52
C PHE A 189 8.68 -3.24 -15.34
N GLY A 190 8.18 -2.34 -16.16
CA GLY A 190 9.00 -1.37 -16.90
C GLY A 190 9.65 -0.32 -15.99
N PRO A 191 10.36 0.66 -16.58
CA PRO A 191 11.03 1.71 -15.82
C PRO A 191 10.09 2.46 -14.88
N ALA A 192 10.50 2.63 -13.63
CA ALA A 192 9.68 3.31 -12.62
C ALA A 192 9.85 4.84 -12.69
N ARG A 193 8.74 5.57 -12.62
CA ARG A 193 8.66 7.03 -12.52
C ARG A 193 8.38 7.45 -11.09
N GLY A 194 9.13 8.44 -10.56
CA GLY A 194 8.92 9.02 -9.24
C GLY A 194 7.91 10.17 -9.24
N TRP A 195 7.20 10.33 -8.11
CA TRP A 195 6.18 11.36 -7.88
C TRP A 195 6.38 12.14 -6.59
N GLN A 196 7.39 11.80 -5.81
CA GLN A 196 7.68 12.45 -4.52
C GLN A 196 7.96 13.94 -4.63
N GLN A 197 8.36 14.44 -5.79
CA GLN A 197 8.54 15.88 -6.07
C GLN A 197 7.23 16.70 -5.97
N LEU A 198 6.07 16.06 -5.96
CA LEU A 198 4.79 16.72 -5.73
C LEU A 198 4.57 17.09 -4.26
N PHE A 199 5.38 16.54 -3.35
CA PHE A 199 5.42 16.95 -1.95
C PHE A 199 6.45 18.08 -1.79
N ALA A 200 6.09 19.13 -1.04
CA ALA A 200 7.03 20.19 -0.70
C ALA A 200 8.13 19.75 0.28
N GLY A 201 7.97 18.60 0.90
CA GLY A 201 8.85 17.92 1.84
C GLY A 201 8.25 16.58 2.20
N SER A 202 8.89 15.80 3.07
CA SER A 202 8.29 14.53 3.51
C SER A 202 6.91 14.77 4.14
N PRO A 203 5.86 14.02 3.75
CA PRO A 203 4.56 14.08 4.40
C PRO A 203 4.57 13.45 5.81
N TYR A 204 5.68 12.87 6.22
CA TYR A 204 5.87 12.23 7.51
C TYR A 204 6.71 13.10 8.43
N PRO A 205 6.30 13.32 9.70
CA PRO A 205 7.12 14.01 10.69
C PRO A 205 8.51 13.39 10.83
N GLY A 206 9.55 14.22 10.94
CA GLY A 206 10.95 13.78 11.08
C GLY A 206 11.64 13.53 9.73
N ASP A 207 11.16 14.15 8.67
CA ASP A 207 11.77 14.11 7.33
C ASP A 207 12.14 12.71 6.84
N VAL A 208 11.24 11.75 7.10
CA VAL A 208 11.42 10.36 6.66
C VAL A 208 11.63 10.32 5.15
N PRO A 209 12.76 9.78 4.65
CA PRO A 209 12.93 9.54 3.23
C PRO A 209 11.83 8.60 2.73
N MET A 210 11.06 9.06 1.77
CA MET A 210 9.94 8.33 1.20
C MET A 210 9.91 8.46 -0.31
N PHE A 211 9.22 7.54 -0.95
CA PHE A 211 8.99 7.58 -2.38
C PHE A 211 7.54 7.28 -2.73
N VAL A 212 7.13 7.76 -3.89
CA VAL A 212 5.96 7.30 -4.63
C VAL A 212 6.44 6.98 -6.04
N LEU A 213 6.34 5.72 -6.44
CA LEU A 213 6.75 5.23 -7.74
C LEU A 213 5.57 4.65 -8.49
N THR A 214 5.52 4.90 -9.79
CA THR A 214 4.67 4.14 -10.70
C THR A 214 5.51 3.43 -11.76
N ALA A 215 5.06 2.25 -12.18
CA ALA A 215 5.64 1.52 -13.30
C ALA A 215 4.53 0.81 -14.07
N ARG A 216 4.77 0.48 -15.34
CA ARG A 216 3.79 -0.23 -16.17
C ARG A 216 4.17 -1.69 -16.34
N LYS A 217 3.15 -2.54 -16.33
CA LYS A 217 3.28 -3.91 -16.82
C LYS A 217 3.41 -3.85 -18.35
N PRO A 218 4.44 -4.45 -18.96
CA PRO A 218 4.59 -4.55 -20.41
C PRO A 218 3.42 -5.19 -21.13
#